data_6622a02e3820a59856f331689a648eda
#
_entry.id   6622a02e3820a59856f331689a648eda
#
_cell.length_a   1.000
_cell.length_b   1.000
_cell.length_c   1.000
_cell.angle_alpha   90.00
_cell.angle_beta   90.00
_cell.angle_gamma   90.00
#
_symmetry.space_group_name_H-M   'P 1'
#
loop_
_entity.id
_entity.type
_entity.pdbx_description
1 polymer ?
#
loop_
_entity_poly.entity_id
_entity_poly.type
_entity_poly.pdbx_seq_one_letter_code
_entity_poly.pdbx_strand_id
1 'polypeptide(L)'
;MTINSEWVSILKGSHAAAFKQNLPVVPVAWFVDGQIKLMKGAWITTWEVFFKMQFVRTIDRALESGAQVVIMGFDDYTHVPVCKGMTQRKRNKLAQNFDYEAAKGLPDAPPQDWNAAMRNRTFKIAVIQFIVKNIALHYKRCAKTVIVDWVGAPAVVGRQLEEDARTLPESVLCETSKRGECDIKAFAWTCWGATVLESTDGDFIPLALLQTSSDPTKRIFLERIETRVSGKRKASGEKKRQMEFVDISSLHAHVITLLPRQKHPAQALAMLIALTGCDFCNSLPAIGPAKLWVARHSYRNVDVSSEAGAIAAICHAYTTAFSAHIASATAADIAASALCAELATQLYQTTASKIQRSPKISAQTKDRLWTGTHMHNHVRNAMWTVLQYWSQLEQYADPVAAEHGYQQDARGCVTSK
;
A
#
# COMPACT_ATOMS: atom_id res chain seq x y z
N MET A 1 14.45 7.12 1.74
CA MET A 1 13.53 6.68 0.66
C MET A 1 12.84 5.44 1.19
N THR A 2 11.52 5.36 1.17
CA THR A 2 10.79 4.15 1.58
C THR A 2 10.89 3.12 0.45
N ILE A 3 10.77 1.82 0.76
CA ILE A 3 10.82 0.72 -0.21
C ILE A 3 9.81 0.96 -1.34
N ASN A 4 8.61 1.39 -1.00
CA ASN A 4 7.57 1.69 -1.98
C ASN A 4 7.91 2.85 -2.93
N SER A 5 8.66 3.88 -2.46
CA SER A 5 9.10 4.97 -3.33
C SER A 5 10.19 4.52 -4.32
N GLU A 6 10.97 3.51 -3.97
CA GLU A 6 11.95 2.91 -4.87
C GLU A 6 11.26 2.11 -6.00
N TRP A 7 10.22 1.30 -5.68
CA TRP A 7 9.42 0.62 -6.68
C TRP A 7 8.76 1.58 -7.66
N VAL A 8 8.21 2.69 -7.18
CA VAL A 8 7.65 3.72 -8.05
C VAL A 8 8.69 4.28 -9.01
N SER A 9 9.89 4.56 -8.51
CA SER A 9 10.99 5.06 -9.34
C SER A 9 11.42 4.05 -10.41
N ILE A 10 11.44 2.77 -10.07
CA ILE A 10 11.73 1.67 -11.00
C ILE A 10 10.65 1.60 -12.11
N LEU A 11 9.38 1.60 -11.73
CA LEU A 11 8.26 1.54 -12.67
C LEU A 11 8.22 2.77 -13.57
N LYS A 12 8.42 3.96 -13.01
CA LYS A 12 8.49 5.21 -13.77
C LYS A 12 9.68 5.22 -14.73
N GLY A 13 10.84 4.71 -14.31
CA GLY A 13 12.00 4.58 -15.16
C GLY A 13 11.79 3.61 -16.32
N SER A 14 10.97 2.57 -16.11
CA SER A 14 10.65 1.59 -17.15
C SER A 14 9.52 2.02 -18.09
N HIS A 15 8.56 2.82 -17.60
CA HIS A 15 7.39 3.26 -18.37
C HIS A 15 6.90 4.66 -17.98
N ALA A 16 7.69 5.69 -18.31
CA ALA A 16 7.37 7.08 -18.00
C ALA A 16 6.00 7.54 -18.57
N ALA A 17 5.56 6.92 -19.67
CA ALA A 17 4.30 7.26 -20.32
C ALA A 17 3.05 7.02 -19.46
N ALA A 18 3.09 6.09 -18.49
CA ALA A 18 2.00 5.89 -17.55
C ALA A 18 1.92 6.98 -16.46
N PHE A 19 2.97 7.80 -16.29
CA PHE A 19 3.08 8.82 -15.27
C PHE A 19 2.80 10.20 -15.88
N LYS A 20 1.60 10.72 -15.67
CA LYS A 20 1.09 11.95 -16.30
C LYS A 20 1.14 13.14 -15.35
N GLN A 21 1.43 14.33 -15.87
CA GLN A 21 1.35 15.59 -15.10
C GLN A 21 -0.10 16.06 -14.94
N ASN A 22 -0.96 15.73 -15.92
CA ASN A 22 -2.37 16.08 -15.92
C ASN A 22 -3.20 14.80 -16.05
N LEU A 23 -4.38 14.84 -15.46
CA LEU A 23 -5.35 13.75 -15.62
C LEU A 23 -5.82 13.68 -17.07
N PRO A 24 -5.70 12.54 -17.76
CA PRO A 24 -5.99 12.44 -19.20
C PRO A 24 -7.49 12.34 -19.51
N VAL A 25 -8.33 12.21 -18.50
CA VAL A 25 -9.79 12.08 -18.62
C VAL A 25 -10.49 12.85 -17.52
N VAL A 26 -11.76 13.20 -17.73
CA VAL A 26 -12.62 13.70 -16.66
C VAL A 26 -13.03 12.52 -15.79
N PRO A 27 -12.73 12.52 -14.48
CA PRO A 27 -13.07 11.41 -13.61
C PRO A 27 -14.57 11.38 -13.29
N VAL A 28 -15.13 10.19 -13.18
CA VAL A 28 -16.48 9.99 -12.66
C VAL A 28 -16.44 10.02 -11.14
N ALA A 29 -15.51 9.30 -10.54
CA ALA A 29 -15.33 9.23 -9.11
C ALA A 29 -13.91 9.65 -8.68
N TRP A 30 -13.80 10.20 -7.46
CA TRP A 30 -12.55 10.57 -6.83
C TRP A 30 -12.53 10.09 -5.39
N PHE A 31 -11.72 9.09 -5.11
CA PHE A 31 -11.50 8.61 -3.76
C PHE A 31 -10.29 9.31 -3.12
N VAL A 32 -10.49 9.81 -1.92
CA VAL A 32 -9.45 10.47 -1.11
C VAL A 32 -9.15 9.62 0.11
N ASP A 33 -7.89 9.24 0.28
CA ASP A 33 -7.41 8.63 1.52
C ASP A 33 -7.36 9.70 2.63
N GLY A 34 -8.36 9.67 3.49
CA GLY A 34 -8.52 10.61 4.59
C GLY A 34 -7.43 10.48 5.66
N GLN A 35 -6.79 9.30 5.79
CA GLN A 35 -5.70 9.10 6.75
C GLN A 35 -4.50 9.99 6.43
N ILE A 36 -4.17 10.11 5.14
CA ILE A 36 -3.06 10.99 4.70
C ILE A 36 -3.36 12.46 5.04
N LYS A 37 -4.64 12.86 4.96
CA LYS A 37 -5.05 14.22 5.31
C LYS A 37 -4.96 14.47 6.82
N LEU A 38 -5.34 13.48 7.62
CA LEU A 38 -5.20 13.54 9.08
C LEU A 38 -3.75 13.76 9.51
N MET A 39 -2.79 13.11 8.87
CA MET A 39 -1.38 13.21 9.26
C MET A 39 -0.73 14.56 8.94
N LYS A 40 -1.38 15.46 8.21
CA LYS A 40 -0.84 16.76 7.79
C LYS A 40 -1.19 17.94 8.71
N GLY A 41 -1.65 17.69 9.94
CA GLY A 41 -2.11 18.73 10.86
C GLY A 41 -1.06 19.47 11.70
N ALA A 42 0.21 19.09 11.63
CA ALA A 42 1.27 19.49 12.58
C ALA A 42 1.55 21.01 12.74
N TRP A 43 0.96 21.88 11.91
CA TRP A 43 1.22 23.33 11.91
C TRP A 43 -0.07 24.17 11.85
N ILE A 44 -1.19 23.56 12.19
CA ILE A 44 -2.51 24.18 12.09
C ILE A 44 -2.95 24.70 13.45
N THR A 45 -3.44 25.93 13.45
CA THR A 45 -3.73 26.68 14.68
C THR A 45 -5.18 26.52 15.16
N THR A 46 -6.13 26.23 14.27
CA THR A 46 -7.54 26.05 14.61
C THR A 46 -8.16 24.86 13.89
N TRP A 47 -9.21 24.28 14.48
CA TRP A 47 -9.95 23.18 13.86
C TRP A 47 -10.62 23.57 12.56
N GLU A 48 -11.07 24.82 12.42
CA GLU A 48 -11.68 25.32 11.19
C GLU A 48 -10.65 25.40 10.07
N VAL A 49 -9.46 25.94 10.33
CA VAL A 49 -8.35 25.96 9.36
C VAL A 49 -7.93 24.57 8.97
N PHE A 50 -7.84 23.64 9.94
CA PHE A 50 -7.53 22.24 9.68
C PHE A 50 -8.55 21.62 8.71
N PHE A 51 -9.82 21.76 9.01
CA PHE A 51 -10.90 21.22 8.19
C PHE A 51 -10.88 21.81 6.78
N LYS A 52 -10.81 23.13 6.65
CA LYS A 52 -10.78 23.80 5.34
C LYS A 52 -9.56 23.42 4.50
N MET A 53 -8.38 23.44 5.10
CA MET A 53 -7.12 23.22 4.36
C MET A 53 -6.90 21.76 3.95
N GLN A 54 -7.30 20.80 4.78
CA GLN A 54 -7.01 19.39 4.53
C GLN A 54 -8.18 18.68 3.83
N PHE A 55 -9.42 19.05 4.10
CA PHE A 55 -10.59 18.32 3.62
C PHE A 55 -11.38 19.11 2.57
N VAL A 56 -11.85 20.32 2.89
CA VAL A 56 -12.66 21.10 1.93
C VAL A 56 -11.88 21.38 0.65
N ARG A 57 -10.68 21.90 0.75
CA ARG A 57 -9.84 22.19 -0.42
C ARG A 57 -9.58 20.92 -1.29
N THR A 58 -9.49 19.76 -0.66
CA THR A 58 -9.27 18.52 -1.40
C THR A 58 -10.53 18.07 -2.12
N ILE A 59 -11.69 18.11 -1.45
CA ILE A 59 -12.98 17.76 -2.04
C ILE A 59 -13.32 18.73 -3.16
N ASP A 60 -13.19 20.05 -2.94
CA ASP A 60 -13.48 21.06 -3.94
C ASP A 60 -12.62 20.87 -5.20
N ARG A 61 -11.32 20.62 -5.04
CA ARG A 61 -10.41 20.33 -6.15
C ARG A 61 -10.87 19.10 -6.97
N ALA A 62 -11.32 18.05 -6.32
CA ALA A 62 -11.85 16.86 -7.00
C ALA A 62 -13.14 17.20 -7.78
N LEU A 63 -14.04 17.96 -7.18
CA LEU A 63 -15.27 18.43 -7.81
C LEU A 63 -15.00 19.37 -9.00
N GLU A 64 -14.05 20.29 -8.86
CA GLU A 64 -13.57 21.20 -9.92
C GLU A 64 -12.90 20.46 -11.07
N SER A 65 -12.25 19.32 -10.78
CA SER A 65 -11.66 18.43 -11.80
C SER A 65 -12.71 17.64 -12.59
N GLY A 66 -13.98 17.82 -12.29
CA GLY A 66 -15.10 17.20 -13.00
C GLY A 66 -15.72 15.97 -12.34
N ALA A 67 -15.16 15.48 -11.22
CA ALA A 67 -15.71 14.33 -10.52
C ALA A 67 -17.18 14.57 -10.15
N GLN A 68 -18.03 13.57 -10.41
CA GLN A 68 -19.45 13.59 -10.02
C GLN A 68 -19.62 13.09 -8.59
N VAL A 69 -18.74 12.18 -8.18
CA VAL A 69 -18.74 11.58 -6.84
C VAL A 69 -17.37 11.73 -6.22
N VAL A 70 -17.31 12.28 -5.00
CA VAL A 70 -16.09 12.35 -4.20
C VAL A 70 -16.28 11.51 -2.94
N ILE A 71 -15.38 10.55 -2.72
CA ILE A 71 -15.42 9.65 -1.56
C ILE A 71 -14.24 9.98 -0.65
N MET A 72 -14.52 10.30 0.60
CA MET A 72 -13.52 10.45 1.66
C MET A 72 -13.50 9.20 2.52
N GLY A 73 -12.47 8.37 2.37
CA GLY A 73 -12.31 7.12 3.11
C GLY A 73 -11.47 7.30 4.37
N PHE A 74 -11.85 6.60 5.45
CA PHE A 74 -11.07 6.51 6.68
C PHE A 74 -10.96 5.05 7.13
N ASP A 75 -9.83 4.70 7.77
CA ASP A 75 -9.68 3.40 8.43
C ASP A 75 -10.73 3.23 9.53
N ASP A 76 -11.27 2.03 9.61
CA ASP A 76 -12.04 1.62 10.78
C ASP A 76 -11.11 1.12 11.87
N TYR A 77 -10.91 1.94 12.89
CA TYR A 77 -10.09 1.55 14.03
C TYR A 77 -10.81 0.62 15.02
N THR A 78 -12.06 0.31 14.83
CA THR A 78 -12.80 -0.68 15.65
C THR A 78 -12.46 -2.10 15.21
N HIS A 79 -12.19 -2.29 13.92
CA HIS A 79 -11.85 -3.56 13.30
C HIS A 79 -10.48 -3.49 12.63
N VAL A 80 -9.44 -3.84 13.37
CA VAL A 80 -8.08 -3.90 12.83
C VAL A 80 -7.82 -5.27 12.27
N PRO A 81 -7.32 -5.38 11.03
CA PRO A 81 -6.87 -6.67 10.50
C PRO A 81 -5.85 -7.31 11.42
N VAL A 82 -6.03 -8.58 11.73
CA VAL A 82 -5.22 -9.33 12.71
C VAL A 82 -3.73 -9.26 12.34
N CYS A 83 -3.42 -9.32 11.05
CA CYS A 83 -2.06 -9.26 10.51
C CYS A 83 -1.35 -7.90 10.72
N LYS A 84 -2.08 -6.77 10.81
CA LYS A 84 -1.50 -5.45 11.15
C LYS A 84 -1.24 -5.25 12.64
N GLY A 85 -1.66 -6.17 13.50
CA GLY A 85 -1.57 -6.04 14.96
C GLY A 85 -0.16 -5.74 15.48
N MET A 86 0.91 -6.26 14.84
CA MET A 86 2.30 -5.99 15.24
C MET A 86 2.75 -4.57 14.89
N THR A 87 2.47 -4.13 13.66
CA THR A 87 2.82 -2.78 13.21
C THR A 87 2.10 -1.74 14.05
N GLN A 88 0.83 -1.97 14.36
CA GLN A 88 0.06 -1.08 15.21
C GLN A 88 0.54 -1.08 16.66
N ARG A 89 0.95 -2.22 17.24
CA ARG A 89 1.53 -2.26 18.58
C ARG A 89 2.84 -1.49 18.70
N LYS A 90 3.72 -1.60 17.70
CA LYS A 90 4.94 -0.78 17.65
C LYS A 90 4.60 0.71 17.60
N ARG A 91 3.60 1.09 16.83
CA ARG A 91 3.10 2.49 16.75
C ARG A 91 2.47 2.93 18.08
N ASN A 92 1.68 2.07 18.74
CA ASN A 92 1.00 2.37 19.99
C ASN A 92 1.95 2.46 21.21
N LYS A 93 3.06 1.71 21.24
CA LYS A 93 4.08 1.88 22.28
C LYS A 93 4.68 3.30 22.29
N LEU A 94 4.70 3.97 21.16
CA LEU A 94 5.15 5.36 21.03
C LEU A 94 4.04 6.39 21.33
N ALA A 95 2.78 5.93 21.50
CA ALA A 95 1.61 6.77 21.73
C ALA A 95 1.36 7.11 23.20
N GLN A 96 2.15 6.56 24.13
CA GLN A 96 1.92 6.67 25.60
C GLN A 96 2.11 8.08 26.16
N ASN A 97 2.54 9.05 25.33
CA ASN A 97 2.86 10.42 25.79
C ASN A 97 1.76 11.46 25.48
N PHE A 98 0.61 11.05 24.93
CA PHE A 98 -0.50 11.98 24.69
C PHE A 98 -1.72 11.53 25.48
N ASP A 99 -2.02 12.31 26.55
CA ASP A 99 -3.19 12.09 27.39
C ASP A 99 -4.42 12.76 26.77
N TYR A 100 -5.45 11.95 26.50
CA TYR A 100 -6.71 12.41 25.93
C TYR A 100 -7.90 11.70 26.57
N GLU A 101 -8.77 12.49 27.16
CA GLU A 101 -10.03 12.03 27.74
C GLU A 101 -11.18 12.28 26.76
N ALA A 102 -11.76 11.20 26.22
CA ALA A 102 -12.86 11.29 25.24
C ALA A 102 -14.09 12.05 25.76
N ALA A 103 -14.35 11.96 27.07
CA ALA A 103 -15.48 12.63 27.70
C ALA A 103 -15.39 14.17 27.65
N LYS A 104 -14.21 14.73 27.49
CA LYS A 104 -13.98 16.19 27.39
C LYS A 104 -14.14 16.71 25.94
N GLY A 105 -14.32 15.84 24.95
CA GLY A 105 -14.36 16.22 23.55
C GLY A 105 -12.99 16.66 23.00
N LEU A 106 -12.99 17.24 21.79
CA LEU A 106 -11.76 17.80 21.22
C LEU A 106 -11.33 19.05 22.02
N PRO A 107 -10.01 19.27 22.20
CA PRO A 107 -9.51 20.51 22.80
C PRO A 107 -9.86 21.71 21.92
N ASP A 108 -9.87 22.92 22.50
CA ASP A 108 -10.24 24.17 21.80
C ASP A 108 -9.37 24.45 20.55
N ALA A 109 -8.14 23.99 20.57
CA ALA A 109 -7.22 24.06 19.41
C ALA A 109 -6.53 22.72 19.16
N PRO A 110 -6.08 22.48 17.90
CA PRO A 110 -5.28 21.30 17.58
C PRO A 110 -4.00 21.22 18.42
N PRO A 111 -3.64 20.02 18.94
CA PRO A 111 -2.45 19.85 19.76
C PRO A 111 -1.16 20.25 19.03
N GLN A 112 -0.22 20.87 19.74
CA GLN A 112 1.09 21.24 19.21
C GLN A 112 1.88 19.98 18.76
N ASP A 113 1.91 18.93 19.59
CA ASP A 113 2.45 17.63 19.17
C ASP A 113 1.37 16.81 18.45
N TRP A 114 1.09 17.23 17.21
CA TRP A 114 0.14 16.55 16.36
C TRP A 114 0.48 15.07 16.12
N ASN A 115 1.77 14.76 15.99
CA ASN A 115 2.20 13.40 15.72
C ASN A 115 1.95 12.47 16.92
N ALA A 116 2.18 12.92 18.13
CA ALA A 116 1.84 12.15 19.33
C ALA A 116 0.33 12.00 19.47
N ALA A 117 -0.43 13.08 19.26
CA ALA A 117 -1.88 13.06 19.32
C ALA A 117 -2.49 12.09 18.28
N MET A 118 -2.01 12.09 17.03
CA MET A 118 -2.49 11.18 15.98
C MET A 118 -2.11 9.70 16.19
N ARG A 119 -1.19 9.40 17.09
CA ARG A 119 -0.92 8.03 17.57
C ARG A 119 -1.93 7.57 18.61
N ASN A 120 -2.56 8.49 19.33
CA ASN A 120 -3.64 8.16 20.26
C ASN A 120 -4.91 7.82 19.46
N ARG A 121 -5.35 6.57 19.58
CA ARG A 121 -6.49 6.04 18.82
C ARG A 121 -7.79 6.77 19.15
N THR A 122 -8.05 7.01 20.43
CA THR A 122 -9.27 7.66 20.90
C THR A 122 -9.36 9.10 20.38
N PHE A 123 -8.24 9.84 20.47
CA PHE A 123 -8.16 11.18 19.90
C PHE A 123 -8.38 11.18 18.38
N LYS A 124 -7.75 10.26 17.66
CA LYS A 124 -7.91 10.14 16.21
C LYS A 124 -9.37 9.89 15.82
N ILE A 125 -10.07 9.01 16.54
CA ILE A 125 -11.49 8.76 16.33
C ILE A 125 -12.30 10.05 16.51
N ALA A 126 -12.05 10.80 17.59
CA ALA A 126 -12.76 12.06 17.84
C ALA A 126 -12.51 13.11 16.73
N VAL A 127 -11.28 13.18 16.21
CA VAL A 127 -10.95 14.05 15.06
C VAL A 127 -11.71 13.59 13.79
N ILE A 128 -11.78 12.29 13.53
CA ILE A 128 -12.55 11.78 12.38
C ILE A 128 -14.03 12.12 12.54
N GLN A 129 -14.62 11.94 13.72
CA GLN A 129 -16.02 12.31 14.00
C GLN A 129 -16.29 13.80 13.73
N PHE A 130 -15.37 14.65 14.17
CA PHE A 130 -15.43 16.09 13.88
C PHE A 130 -15.43 16.36 12.37
N ILE A 131 -14.55 15.70 11.62
CA ILE A 131 -14.44 15.87 10.16
C ILE A 131 -15.71 15.40 9.47
N VAL A 132 -16.20 14.20 9.78
CA VAL A 132 -17.44 13.63 9.21
C VAL A 132 -18.62 14.58 9.41
N LYS A 133 -18.80 15.09 10.63
CA LYS A 133 -19.87 16.05 10.95
C LYS A 133 -19.73 17.33 10.11
N ASN A 134 -18.51 17.88 9.99
CA ASN A 134 -18.29 19.12 9.26
C ASN A 134 -18.40 18.95 7.74
N ILE A 135 -17.99 17.81 7.17
CA ILE A 135 -18.23 17.49 5.75
C ILE A 135 -19.74 17.47 5.49
N ALA A 136 -20.52 16.77 6.33
CA ALA A 136 -21.96 16.69 6.19
C ALA A 136 -22.64 18.07 6.21
N LEU A 137 -22.20 18.96 7.10
CA LEU A 137 -22.73 20.33 7.17
C LEU A 137 -22.30 21.19 5.97
N HIS A 138 -21.04 21.10 5.56
CA HIS A 138 -20.46 21.95 4.52
C HIS A 138 -21.04 21.61 3.13
N TYR A 139 -21.18 20.33 2.81
CA TYR A 139 -21.65 19.87 1.49
C TYR A 139 -23.13 19.57 1.42
N LYS A 140 -23.91 19.85 2.47
CA LYS A 140 -25.36 19.60 2.53
C LYS A 140 -26.13 20.11 1.29
N ARG A 141 -25.66 21.18 0.64
CA ARG A 141 -26.29 21.80 -0.53
C ARG A 141 -25.47 21.61 -1.81
N CYS A 142 -24.49 20.74 -1.80
CA CYS A 142 -23.68 20.46 -2.99
C CYS A 142 -24.56 19.80 -4.06
N ALA A 143 -24.41 20.24 -5.32
CA ALA A 143 -25.12 19.65 -6.46
C ALA A 143 -24.56 18.29 -6.87
N LYS A 144 -23.35 17.94 -6.41
CA LYS A 144 -22.65 16.69 -6.67
C LYS A 144 -22.61 15.84 -5.40
N THR A 145 -22.32 14.55 -5.54
CA THR A 145 -22.32 13.60 -4.42
C THR A 145 -21.01 13.61 -3.67
N VAL A 146 -21.05 13.76 -2.35
CA VAL A 146 -19.90 13.60 -1.45
C VAL A 146 -20.23 12.45 -0.49
N ILE A 147 -19.36 11.47 -0.38
CA ILE A 147 -19.52 10.29 0.48
C ILE A 147 -18.39 10.29 1.52
N VAL A 148 -18.74 9.97 2.76
CA VAL A 148 -17.77 9.68 3.80
C VAL A 148 -17.86 8.21 4.15
N ASP A 149 -16.82 7.44 3.83
CA ASP A 149 -16.73 6.02 4.11
C ASP A 149 -15.84 5.80 5.34
N TRP A 150 -16.47 5.52 6.48
CA TRP A 150 -15.78 5.32 7.74
C TRP A 150 -16.33 4.07 8.47
N VAL A 151 -16.94 4.23 9.64
CA VAL A 151 -17.49 3.12 10.45
C VAL A 151 -18.96 2.91 10.09
N GLY A 152 -19.33 1.66 9.77
CA GLY A 152 -20.68 1.33 9.38
C GLY A 152 -20.98 1.66 7.91
N ALA A 153 -22.24 1.92 7.59
CA ALA A 153 -22.64 2.29 6.24
C ALA A 153 -22.07 3.66 5.86
N PRO A 154 -21.61 3.84 4.61
CA PRO A 154 -21.12 5.12 4.14
C PRO A 154 -22.16 6.23 4.29
N ALA A 155 -21.77 7.36 4.85
CA ALA A 155 -22.61 8.53 4.96
C ALA A 155 -22.54 9.32 3.65
N VAL A 156 -23.66 9.42 2.96
CA VAL A 156 -23.81 10.17 1.70
C VAL A 156 -24.30 11.57 2.02
N VAL A 157 -23.71 12.59 1.37
CA VAL A 157 -24.00 14.02 1.59
C VAL A 157 -24.17 14.70 0.23
N GLY A 158 -25.10 15.64 0.11
CA GLY A 158 -25.35 16.41 -1.13
C GLY A 158 -26.80 16.31 -1.60
N ARG A 159 -27.17 17.15 -2.57
CA ARG A 159 -28.56 17.34 -2.99
C ARG A 159 -29.08 16.24 -3.92
N GLN A 160 -28.20 15.57 -4.63
CA GLN A 160 -28.54 14.48 -5.56
C GLN A 160 -28.79 13.15 -4.85
N LEU A 161 -28.71 13.13 -3.56
CA LEU A 161 -28.79 11.98 -2.68
C LEU A 161 -30.07 11.17 -2.71
N GLU A 162 -31.21 11.85 -2.89
CA GLU A 162 -32.48 11.14 -2.91
C GLU A 162 -32.68 10.39 -4.22
N GLU A 163 -32.10 10.86 -5.32
CA GLU A 163 -32.16 10.20 -6.62
C GLU A 163 -30.98 9.28 -6.88
N ASP A 164 -29.74 9.70 -6.55
CA ASP A 164 -28.53 8.93 -6.83
C ASP A 164 -28.20 7.88 -5.76
N ALA A 165 -28.66 8.04 -4.52
CA ALA A 165 -28.58 6.97 -3.51
C ALA A 165 -29.40 5.73 -3.93
N ARG A 166 -30.40 5.90 -4.81
CA ARG A 166 -31.09 4.79 -5.45
C ARG A 166 -30.28 4.14 -6.58
N THR A 167 -29.26 4.79 -7.07
CA THR A 167 -28.39 4.29 -8.16
C THR A 167 -27.02 3.77 -7.68
N LEU A 168 -26.63 4.04 -6.42
CA LEU A 168 -25.49 3.37 -5.83
C LEU A 168 -25.82 1.88 -5.71
N PRO A 169 -25.04 0.96 -6.34
CA PRO A 169 -25.30 -0.45 -6.17
C PRO A 169 -25.29 -0.78 -4.66
N GLU A 170 -26.37 -1.31 -4.16
CA GLU A 170 -26.51 -1.71 -2.76
C GLU A 170 -25.36 -2.65 -2.34
N SER A 171 -24.85 -3.43 -3.29
CA SER A 171 -23.66 -4.25 -3.16
C SER A 171 -22.40 -3.45 -2.77
N VAL A 172 -22.19 -2.27 -3.34
CA VAL A 172 -21.01 -1.43 -3.02
C VAL A 172 -21.13 -0.86 -1.62
N LEU A 173 -22.32 -0.37 -1.23
CA LEU A 173 -22.56 0.15 0.11
C LEU A 173 -22.43 -0.95 1.18
N CYS A 174 -22.94 -2.14 0.90
CA CYS A 174 -22.83 -3.29 1.82
C CYS A 174 -21.41 -3.83 1.92
N GLU A 175 -20.65 -3.85 0.83
CA GLU A 175 -19.29 -4.37 0.85
C GLU A 175 -18.29 -3.41 1.49
N THR A 176 -18.40 -2.09 1.27
CA THR A 176 -17.50 -1.11 1.87
C THR A 176 -17.64 -1.05 3.38
N SER A 177 -18.85 -1.22 3.92
CA SER A 177 -19.10 -1.25 5.37
C SER A 177 -18.39 -2.40 6.09
N LYS A 178 -18.06 -3.48 5.38
CA LYS A 178 -17.36 -4.66 5.93
C LYS A 178 -15.83 -4.51 5.89
N ARG A 179 -15.30 -3.45 5.25
CA ARG A 179 -13.87 -3.27 5.02
C ARG A 179 -13.32 -2.19 5.95
N GLY A 180 -12.43 -2.56 6.86
CA GLY A 180 -11.88 -1.64 7.87
C GLY A 180 -10.78 -0.70 7.35
N GLU A 181 -9.99 -1.18 6.38
CA GLU A 181 -8.82 -0.45 5.86
C GLU A 181 -9.19 0.47 4.70
N CYS A 182 -8.66 1.71 4.73
CA CYS A 182 -8.95 2.72 3.72
C CYS A 182 -8.48 2.33 2.31
N ASP A 183 -7.33 1.68 2.20
CA ASP A 183 -6.78 1.19 0.95
C ASP A 183 -7.69 0.15 0.28
N ILE A 184 -8.22 -0.81 1.06
CA ILE A 184 -9.15 -1.82 0.57
C ILE A 184 -10.50 -1.18 0.17
N LYS A 185 -11.01 -0.23 0.98
CA LYS A 185 -12.24 0.52 0.67
C LYS A 185 -12.11 1.26 -0.66
N ALA A 186 -10.95 1.90 -0.91
CA ALA A 186 -10.69 2.65 -2.13
C ALA A 186 -11.00 1.85 -3.39
N PHE A 187 -10.61 0.57 -3.42
CA PHE A 187 -10.82 -0.29 -4.59
C PHE A 187 -12.25 -0.80 -4.73
N ALA A 188 -13.03 -0.86 -3.66
CA ALA A 188 -14.47 -1.13 -3.75
C ALA A 188 -15.21 -0.01 -4.50
N TRP A 189 -14.71 1.24 -4.39
CA TRP A 189 -15.30 2.40 -5.05
C TRP A 189 -14.86 2.59 -6.51
N THR A 190 -14.07 1.69 -7.10
CA THR A 190 -13.60 1.80 -8.51
C THR A 190 -14.60 1.27 -9.54
N CYS A 191 -15.85 1.01 -9.16
CA CYS A 191 -16.87 0.42 -10.03
C CYS A 191 -17.54 1.42 -11.00
N TRP A 192 -17.27 2.73 -10.90
CA TRP A 192 -18.02 3.77 -11.62
C TRP A 192 -17.29 4.35 -12.84
N GLY A 193 -16.46 3.60 -13.51
CA GLY A 193 -15.74 4.09 -14.67
C GLY A 193 -14.39 4.71 -14.30
N ALA A 194 -14.04 5.89 -14.86
CA ALA A 194 -12.77 6.53 -14.59
C ALA A 194 -12.71 7.03 -13.14
N THR A 195 -11.91 6.38 -12.31
CA THR A 195 -11.77 6.68 -10.88
C THR A 195 -10.36 7.15 -10.56
N VAL A 196 -10.25 8.28 -9.87
CA VAL A 196 -9.00 8.75 -9.28
C VAL A 196 -8.91 8.28 -7.84
N LEU A 197 -7.79 7.68 -7.46
CA LEU A 197 -7.46 7.33 -6.09
C LEU A 197 -6.33 8.24 -5.61
N GLU A 198 -6.63 9.14 -4.67
CA GLU A 198 -5.65 10.04 -4.07
C GLU A 198 -5.05 9.39 -2.83
N SER A 199 -3.85 8.84 -2.97
CA SER A 199 -3.08 8.30 -1.85
C SER A 199 -1.58 8.46 -2.08
N THR A 200 -0.83 8.59 -1.00
CA THR A 200 0.66 8.54 -1.01
C THR A 200 1.19 7.18 -0.61
N ASP A 201 0.31 6.24 -0.27
CA ASP A 201 0.70 4.89 0.08
C ASP A 201 1.19 4.13 -1.16
N GLY A 202 2.35 3.48 -1.05
CA GLY A 202 2.95 2.72 -2.13
C GLY A 202 2.21 1.42 -2.44
N ASP A 203 1.44 0.90 -1.51
CA ASP A 203 0.67 -0.32 -1.68
C ASP A 203 -0.52 -0.15 -2.64
N PHE A 204 -0.92 1.10 -2.92
CA PHE A 204 -1.95 1.37 -3.93
C PHE A 204 -1.56 0.94 -5.35
N ILE A 205 -0.28 0.92 -5.71
CA ILE A 205 0.14 0.48 -7.05
C ILE A 205 -0.10 -1.02 -7.26
N PRO A 206 0.42 -1.93 -6.42
CA PRO A 206 0.16 -3.36 -6.60
C PRO A 206 -1.32 -3.70 -6.46
N LEU A 207 -2.05 -3.07 -5.53
CA LEU A 207 -3.50 -3.23 -5.41
C LEU A 207 -4.23 -2.85 -6.71
N ALA A 208 -3.92 -1.68 -7.28
CA ALA A 208 -4.54 -1.20 -8.51
C ALA A 208 -4.24 -2.11 -9.71
N LEU A 209 -3.01 -2.60 -9.83
CA LEU A 209 -2.61 -3.54 -10.89
C LEU A 209 -3.36 -4.86 -10.80
N LEU A 210 -3.54 -5.40 -9.58
CA LEU A 210 -4.28 -6.63 -9.35
C LEU A 210 -5.77 -6.46 -9.68
N GLN A 211 -6.37 -5.34 -9.27
CA GLN A 211 -7.77 -5.03 -9.58
C GLN A 211 -8.01 -4.82 -11.08
N THR A 212 -7.07 -4.15 -11.79
CA THR A 212 -7.14 -4.00 -13.25
C THR A 212 -6.92 -5.35 -13.96
N SER A 213 -6.09 -6.23 -13.40
CA SER A 213 -5.89 -7.58 -13.94
C SER A 213 -7.14 -8.45 -13.83
N SER A 214 -7.91 -8.30 -12.74
CA SER A 214 -9.18 -9.02 -12.54
C SER A 214 -10.33 -8.45 -13.37
N ASP A 215 -10.33 -7.13 -13.61
CA ASP A 215 -11.33 -6.42 -14.39
C ASP A 215 -10.68 -5.34 -15.28
N PRO A 216 -10.32 -5.68 -16.53
CA PRO A 216 -9.68 -4.75 -17.44
C PRO A 216 -10.54 -3.54 -17.86
N THR A 217 -11.83 -3.53 -17.55
CA THR A 217 -12.72 -2.40 -17.85
C THR A 217 -12.54 -1.25 -16.86
N LYS A 218 -11.99 -1.52 -15.68
CA LYS A 218 -11.70 -0.51 -14.67
C LYS A 218 -10.63 0.47 -15.16
N ARG A 219 -10.93 1.75 -15.09
CA ARG A 219 -10.00 2.84 -15.41
C ARG A 219 -9.58 3.55 -14.13
N ILE A 220 -8.42 3.14 -13.61
CA ILE A 220 -7.91 3.64 -12.33
C ILE A 220 -6.72 4.57 -12.59
N PHE A 221 -6.75 5.74 -11.95
CA PHE A 221 -5.66 6.71 -11.93
C PHE A 221 -5.25 6.94 -10.47
N LEU A 222 -3.97 6.75 -10.17
CA LEU A 222 -3.45 7.06 -8.83
C LEU A 222 -2.90 8.48 -8.83
N GLU A 223 -3.45 9.36 -8.00
CA GLU A 223 -2.87 10.67 -7.76
C GLU A 223 -1.81 10.58 -6.67
N ARG A 224 -0.62 11.07 -6.99
CA ARG A 224 0.55 11.05 -6.11
C ARG A 224 1.23 12.41 -6.07
N ILE A 225 1.91 12.69 -4.97
CA ILE A 225 2.77 13.87 -4.85
C ILE A 225 4.21 13.43 -5.16
N GLU A 226 4.72 13.85 -6.30
CA GLU A 226 6.14 13.69 -6.60
C GLU A 226 6.96 14.76 -5.86
N THR A 227 7.88 14.33 -5.01
CA THR A 227 8.88 15.24 -4.43
C THR A 227 10.10 15.22 -5.33
N ARG A 228 10.20 16.16 -6.28
CA ARG A 228 11.43 16.33 -7.06
C ARG A 228 12.51 16.90 -6.17
N VAL A 229 13.52 16.09 -5.89
CA VAL A 229 14.81 16.58 -5.41
C VAL A 229 15.52 17.14 -6.64
N SER A 230 15.42 18.44 -6.87
CA SER A 230 16.21 19.05 -7.94
C SER A 230 17.69 18.88 -7.57
N GLY A 231 18.48 18.24 -8.45
CA GLY A 231 19.90 17.93 -8.24
C GLY A 231 20.83 19.11 -8.10
N LYS A 232 20.33 20.34 -8.05
CA LYS A 232 21.06 21.54 -7.66
C LYS A 232 20.27 22.19 -6.52
N ARG A 233 20.84 22.21 -5.31
CA ARG A 233 20.36 23.04 -4.21
C ARG A 233 20.30 24.47 -4.71
N LYS A 234 19.10 24.92 -5.13
CA LYS A 234 18.85 26.35 -5.21
C LYS A 234 18.93 26.91 -3.80
N ALA A 235 19.51 28.06 -3.63
CA ALA A 235 19.74 28.72 -2.35
C ALA A 235 18.44 28.95 -1.53
N SER A 236 17.26 28.80 -2.13
CA SER A 236 15.94 28.94 -1.49
C SER A 236 15.39 27.68 -0.83
N GLY A 237 16.01 26.50 -1.01
CA GLY A 237 15.55 25.25 -0.35
C GLY A 237 14.13 24.76 -0.70
N GLU A 238 13.41 25.43 -1.57
CA GLU A 238 12.04 25.06 -1.93
C GLU A 238 12.01 23.77 -2.76
N LYS A 239 11.55 22.71 -2.14
CA LYS A 239 11.18 21.46 -2.81
C LYS A 239 9.88 21.70 -3.57
N LYS A 240 9.94 21.86 -4.88
CA LYS A 240 8.74 21.98 -5.70
C LYS A 240 8.00 20.63 -5.68
N ARG A 241 6.87 20.57 -4.98
CA ARG A 241 5.95 19.43 -5.01
C ARG A 241 5.18 19.50 -6.32
N GLN A 242 5.18 18.42 -7.07
CA GLN A 242 4.43 18.31 -8.31
C GLN A 242 3.44 17.15 -8.17
N MET A 243 2.19 17.40 -8.57
CA MET A 243 1.18 16.35 -8.66
C MET A 243 1.48 15.47 -9.87
N GLU A 244 1.22 14.20 -9.74
CA GLU A 244 1.42 13.20 -10.77
C GLU A 244 0.29 12.18 -10.73
N PHE A 245 -0.21 11.80 -11.90
CA PHE A 245 -1.23 10.75 -12.05
C PHE A 245 -0.60 9.52 -12.69
N VAL A 246 -0.78 8.36 -12.08
CA VAL A 246 -0.35 7.08 -12.66
C VAL A 246 -1.56 6.43 -13.33
N ASP A 247 -1.50 6.30 -14.65
CA ASP A 247 -2.48 5.55 -15.44
C ASP A 247 -2.23 4.05 -15.27
N ILE A 248 -3.04 3.41 -14.45
CA ILE A 248 -2.86 2.00 -14.09
C ILE A 248 -3.11 1.07 -15.26
N SER A 249 -4.04 1.38 -16.15
CA SER A 249 -4.27 0.55 -17.34
C SER A 249 -3.05 0.54 -18.26
N SER A 250 -2.43 1.71 -18.47
CA SER A 250 -1.18 1.84 -19.23
C SER A 250 -0.02 1.11 -18.54
N LEU A 251 0.10 1.25 -17.22
CA LEU A 251 1.13 0.57 -16.44
C LEU A 251 0.93 -0.96 -16.45
N HIS A 252 -0.31 -1.45 -16.31
CA HIS A 252 -0.65 -2.87 -16.37
C HIS A 252 -0.25 -3.49 -17.72
N ALA A 253 -0.61 -2.85 -18.84
CA ALA A 253 -0.22 -3.30 -20.18
C ALA A 253 1.31 -3.38 -20.31
N HIS A 254 2.05 -2.42 -19.73
CA HIS A 254 3.51 -2.44 -19.72
C HIS A 254 4.08 -3.56 -18.83
N VAL A 255 3.50 -3.83 -17.68
CA VAL A 255 3.93 -4.93 -16.78
C VAL A 255 3.87 -6.27 -17.49
N ILE A 256 2.85 -6.50 -18.34
CA ILE A 256 2.76 -7.70 -19.18
C ILE A 256 4.00 -7.80 -20.09
N THR A 257 4.46 -6.70 -20.67
CA THR A 257 5.66 -6.71 -21.54
C THR A 257 6.97 -6.87 -20.75
N LEU A 258 7.02 -6.41 -19.52
CA LEU A 258 8.20 -6.52 -18.64
C LEU A 258 8.38 -7.93 -18.07
N LEU A 259 7.29 -8.65 -17.87
CA LEU A 259 7.24 -9.98 -17.28
C LEU A 259 6.52 -10.98 -18.22
N PRO A 260 6.94 -11.11 -19.50
CA PRO A 260 6.16 -11.76 -20.57
C PRO A 260 6.01 -13.28 -20.40
N ARG A 261 6.80 -13.88 -19.52
CA ARG A 261 6.77 -15.33 -19.24
C ARG A 261 6.11 -15.69 -17.92
N GLN A 262 5.65 -14.69 -17.18
CA GLN A 262 4.86 -14.91 -15.97
C GLN A 262 3.42 -15.24 -16.38
N LYS A 263 2.85 -16.27 -15.80
CA LYS A 263 1.46 -16.65 -16.03
C LYS A 263 0.50 -15.53 -15.63
N HIS A 264 0.84 -14.83 -14.55
CA HIS A 264 0.09 -13.71 -13.99
C HIS A 264 1.03 -12.53 -13.71
N PRO A 265 1.38 -11.70 -14.71
CA PRO A 265 2.41 -10.65 -14.59
C PRO A 265 2.14 -9.63 -13.48
N ALA A 266 0.87 -9.23 -13.30
CA ALA A 266 0.48 -8.31 -12.22
C ALA A 266 0.70 -8.92 -10.82
N GLN A 267 0.32 -10.20 -10.64
CA GLN A 267 0.58 -10.93 -9.38
C GLN A 267 2.08 -11.11 -9.14
N ALA A 268 2.84 -11.44 -10.18
CA ALA A 268 4.29 -11.57 -10.08
C ALA A 268 4.94 -10.26 -9.65
N LEU A 269 4.54 -9.11 -10.22
CA LEU A 269 5.03 -7.81 -9.77
C LEU A 269 4.60 -7.50 -8.32
N ALA A 270 3.34 -7.75 -7.97
CA ALA A 270 2.85 -7.56 -6.61
C ALA A 270 3.62 -8.43 -5.59
N MET A 271 3.94 -9.69 -5.97
CA MET A 271 4.81 -10.57 -5.19
C MET A 271 6.20 -9.97 -4.96
N LEU A 272 6.85 -9.46 -6.02
CA LEU A 272 8.17 -8.81 -5.90
C LEU A 272 8.11 -7.59 -4.97
N ILE A 273 7.03 -6.82 -5.03
CA ILE A 273 6.82 -5.67 -4.14
C ILE A 273 6.64 -6.17 -2.69
N ALA A 274 5.75 -7.12 -2.44
CA ALA A 274 5.50 -7.67 -1.11
C ALA A 274 6.76 -8.31 -0.49
N LEU A 275 7.55 -9.03 -1.28
CA LEU A 275 8.81 -9.66 -0.85
C LEU A 275 9.84 -8.65 -0.37
N THR A 276 9.89 -7.44 -0.94
CA THR A 276 10.84 -6.40 -0.50
C THR A 276 10.37 -5.63 0.73
N GLY A 277 9.14 -5.83 1.16
CA GLY A 277 8.56 -5.30 2.39
C GLY A 277 7.36 -4.39 2.15
N CYS A 278 6.31 -4.67 2.88
CA CYS A 278 5.07 -3.88 2.97
C CYS A 278 4.59 -3.88 4.43
N ASP A 279 3.40 -3.35 4.68
CA ASP A 279 2.83 -3.33 6.03
C ASP A 279 2.62 -4.74 6.65
N PHE A 280 2.57 -5.77 5.81
CA PHE A 280 2.35 -7.17 6.20
C PHE A 280 3.60 -8.04 6.15
N CYS A 281 4.59 -7.65 5.34
CA CYS A 281 5.81 -8.41 5.11
C CYS A 281 7.04 -7.62 5.54
N ASN A 282 8.01 -8.31 6.17
CA ASN A 282 9.29 -7.71 6.46
C ASN A 282 10.11 -7.50 5.18
N SER A 283 11.07 -6.57 5.21
CA SER A 283 11.99 -6.38 4.09
C SER A 283 13.02 -7.50 4.03
N LEU A 284 13.31 -7.98 2.82
CA LEU A 284 14.41 -8.92 2.59
C LEU A 284 15.73 -8.35 3.09
N PRO A 285 16.53 -9.09 3.88
CA PRO A 285 17.82 -8.63 4.34
C PRO A 285 18.76 -8.34 3.16
N ALA A 286 19.33 -7.13 3.12
CA ALA A 286 20.31 -6.68 2.12
C ALA A 286 19.84 -6.70 0.63
N ILE A 287 18.61 -7.07 0.35
CA ILE A 287 17.99 -7.08 -0.98
C ILE A 287 16.85 -6.08 -0.99
N GLY A 288 17.06 -4.92 -1.63
CA GLY A 288 16.01 -3.94 -1.89
C GLY A 288 15.38 -4.12 -3.28
N PRO A 289 14.36 -3.30 -3.60
CA PRO A 289 13.63 -3.33 -4.86
C PRO A 289 14.53 -3.33 -6.10
N ALA A 290 15.52 -2.44 -6.18
CA ALA A 290 16.40 -2.34 -7.33
C ALA A 290 17.20 -3.63 -7.59
N LYS A 291 17.73 -4.27 -6.53
CA LYS A 291 18.49 -5.52 -6.67
C LYS A 291 17.58 -6.66 -7.14
N LEU A 292 16.38 -6.77 -6.58
CA LEU A 292 15.42 -7.79 -6.98
C LEU A 292 14.94 -7.54 -8.42
N TRP A 293 14.70 -6.29 -8.79
CA TRP A 293 14.30 -5.92 -10.14
C TRP A 293 15.37 -6.19 -11.20
N VAL A 294 16.63 -5.86 -10.92
CA VAL A 294 17.75 -6.14 -11.84
C VAL A 294 17.87 -7.65 -12.08
N ALA A 295 17.69 -8.47 -11.06
CA ALA A 295 17.76 -9.92 -11.17
C ALA A 295 16.65 -10.55 -12.02
N ARG A 296 15.55 -9.82 -12.34
CA ARG A 296 14.35 -10.37 -13.04
C ARG A 296 14.65 -11.06 -14.37
N HIS A 297 15.66 -10.61 -15.08
CA HIS A 297 16.03 -11.23 -16.38
C HIS A 297 16.49 -12.69 -16.23
N SER A 298 17.03 -13.05 -15.09
CA SER A 298 17.54 -14.39 -14.85
C SER A 298 16.47 -15.34 -14.31
N TYR A 299 15.50 -14.83 -13.57
CA TYR A 299 14.35 -15.65 -13.13
C TYR A 299 13.09 -15.45 -13.99
N ARG A 300 13.22 -14.87 -15.18
CA ARG A 300 12.10 -14.62 -16.10
C ARG A 300 11.29 -15.86 -16.48
N ASN A 301 11.89 -17.05 -16.37
CA ASN A 301 11.28 -18.35 -16.68
C ASN A 301 10.70 -19.05 -15.44
N VAL A 302 10.76 -18.40 -14.28
CA VAL A 302 10.30 -18.93 -13.00
C VAL A 302 9.00 -18.22 -12.64
N ASP A 303 7.97 -18.97 -12.33
CA ASP A 303 6.69 -18.39 -11.88
C ASP A 303 6.83 -17.82 -10.45
N VAL A 304 7.08 -16.50 -10.39
CA VAL A 304 7.27 -15.79 -9.10
C VAL A 304 5.98 -15.75 -8.27
N SER A 305 4.83 -16.01 -8.86
CA SER A 305 3.56 -16.09 -8.11
C SER A 305 3.43 -17.41 -7.34
N SER A 306 4.28 -18.40 -7.61
CA SER A 306 4.39 -19.64 -6.84
C SER A 306 5.39 -19.52 -5.69
N GLU A 307 5.21 -20.33 -4.65
CA GLU A 307 6.10 -20.37 -3.48
C GLU A 307 7.54 -20.72 -3.87
N ALA A 308 7.72 -21.81 -4.61
CA ALA A 308 9.03 -22.25 -5.08
C ALA A 308 9.70 -21.21 -5.98
N GLY A 309 8.92 -20.62 -6.91
CA GLY A 309 9.42 -19.61 -7.81
C GLY A 309 9.82 -18.31 -7.11
N ALA A 310 9.08 -17.89 -6.10
CA ALA A 310 9.42 -16.72 -5.30
C ALA A 310 10.73 -16.94 -4.52
N ILE A 311 10.93 -18.11 -3.88
CA ILE A 311 12.16 -18.46 -3.19
C ILE A 311 13.34 -18.51 -4.18
N ALA A 312 13.15 -19.13 -5.34
CA ALA A 312 14.16 -19.19 -6.39
C ALA A 312 14.57 -17.80 -6.91
N ALA A 313 13.61 -16.88 -7.09
CA ALA A 313 13.87 -15.49 -7.47
C ALA A 313 14.70 -14.75 -6.40
N ILE A 314 14.39 -14.95 -5.12
CA ILE A 314 15.15 -14.40 -4.00
C ILE A 314 16.57 -14.95 -4.01
N CYS A 315 16.75 -16.25 -4.17
CA CYS A 315 18.09 -16.88 -4.26
C CYS A 315 18.92 -16.26 -5.38
N HIS A 316 18.29 -16.05 -6.53
CA HIS A 316 18.96 -15.42 -7.66
C HIS A 316 19.35 -13.97 -7.36
N ALA A 317 18.47 -13.20 -6.71
CA ALA A 317 18.78 -11.83 -6.31
C ALA A 317 19.97 -11.77 -5.34
N TYR A 318 20.07 -12.71 -4.39
CA TYR A 318 21.22 -12.83 -3.51
C TYR A 318 22.50 -13.20 -4.28
N THR A 319 22.46 -14.19 -5.16
CA THR A 319 23.63 -14.58 -5.97
C THR A 319 24.10 -13.44 -6.84
N THR A 320 23.18 -12.70 -7.47
CA THR A 320 23.50 -11.52 -8.28
C THR A 320 24.11 -10.40 -7.44
N ALA A 321 23.48 -10.09 -6.29
CA ALA A 321 23.93 -9.00 -5.41
C ALA A 321 25.32 -9.25 -4.78
N PHE A 322 25.69 -10.51 -4.61
CA PHE A 322 26.95 -10.93 -3.99
C PHE A 322 27.87 -11.69 -4.95
N SER A 323 27.63 -11.64 -6.26
CA SER A 323 28.39 -12.38 -7.29
C SER A 323 29.90 -12.14 -7.26
N ALA A 324 30.35 -10.96 -6.82
CA ALA A 324 31.78 -10.67 -6.62
C ALA A 324 32.41 -11.44 -5.44
N HIS A 325 31.61 -12.07 -4.58
CA HIS A 325 32.04 -12.65 -3.31
C HIS A 325 31.65 -14.11 -3.12
N ILE A 326 30.69 -14.61 -3.92
CA ILE A 326 30.22 -16.00 -3.89
C ILE A 326 30.04 -16.54 -5.30
N ALA A 327 30.22 -17.85 -5.47
CA ALA A 327 29.87 -18.51 -6.74
C ALA A 327 28.36 -18.47 -6.95
N SER A 328 27.96 -17.98 -8.12
CA SER A 328 26.55 -17.87 -8.51
C SER A 328 25.91 -19.24 -8.65
N ALA A 329 24.62 -19.37 -8.29
CA ALA A 329 23.80 -20.48 -8.71
C ALA A 329 23.60 -20.40 -10.24
N THR A 330 23.63 -21.53 -10.92
CA THR A 330 23.40 -21.57 -12.36
C THR A 330 21.90 -21.33 -12.69
N ALA A 331 21.61 -20.93 -13.90
CA ALA A 331 20.22 -20.83 -14.36
C ALA A 331 19.49 -22.18 -14.30
N ALA A 332 20.23 -23.29 -14.49
CA ALA A 332 19.69 -24.63 -14.35
C ALA A 332 19.32 -24.97 -12.89
N ASP A 333 20.18 -24.61 -11.92
CA ASP A 333 19.88 -24.81 -10.48
C ASP A 333 18.64 -24.02 -10.07
N ILE A 334 18.49 -22.79 -10.53
CA ILE A 334 17.33 -21.94 -10.24
C ILE A 334 16.08 -22.51 -10.86
N ALA A 335 16.13 -22.94 -12.14
CA ALA A 335 14.99 -23.52 -12.82
C ALA A 335 14.55 -24.85 -12.17
N ALA A 336 15.50 -25.72 -11.79
CA ALA A 336 15.20 -26.97 -11.09
C ALA A 336 14.59 -26.70 -9.70
N SER A 337 15.12 -25.75 -8.96
CA SER A 337 14.61 -25.39 -7.64
C SER A 337 13.21 -24.81 -7.65
N ALA A 338 12.83 -24.11 -8.73
CA ALA A 338 11.51 -23.49 -8.88
C ALA A 338 10.37 -24.52 -9.06
N LEU A 339 10.68 -25.79 -9.18
CA LEU A 339 9.69 -26.86 -9.27
C LEU A 339 9.13 -27.31 -7.91
N CYS A 340 9.88 -27.05 -6.81
CA CYS A 340 9.51 -27.50 -5.49
C CYS A 340 10.04 -26.54 -4.41
N ALA A 341 9.20 -26.20 -3.44
CA ALA A 341 9.55 -25.26 -2.38
C ALA A 341 10.72 -25.76 -1.49
N GLU A 342 10.82 -27.06 -1.25
CA GLU A 342 11.91 -27.67 -0.50
C GLU A 342 13.24 -27.50 -1.21
N LEU A 343 13.31 -27.76 -2.52
CA LEU A 343 14.51 -27.56 -3.33
C LEU A 343 14.90 -26.08 -3.38
N ALA A 344 13.94 -25.19 -3.53
CA ALA A 344 14.19 -23.75 -3.50
C ALA A 344 14.75 -23.30 -2.15
N THR A 345 14.22 -23.82 -1.05
CA THR A 345 14.69 -23.55 0.31
C THR A 345 16.12 -24.10 0.53
N GLN A 346 16.45 -25.29 0.03
CA GLN A 346 17.81 -25.83 0.07
C GLN A 346 18.78 -24.99 -0.72
N LEU A 347 18.40 -24.51 -1.90
CA LEU A 347 19.20 -23.58 -2.71
C LEU A 347 19.45 -22.27 -1.96
N TYR A 348 18.42 -21.72 -1.29
CA TYR A 348 18.58 -20.54 -0.45
C TYR A 348 19.55 -20.78 0.71
N GLN A 349 19.42 -21.88 1.45
CA GLN A 349 20.30 -22.23 2.55
C GLN A 349 21.76 -22.36 2.10
N THR A 350 21.97 -22.98 0.93
CA THR A 350 23.29 -23.09 0.31
C THR A 350 23.86 -21.73 -0.03
N THR A 351 23.04 -20.85 -0.61
CA THR A 351 23.43 -19.47 -0.97
C THR A 351 23.76 -18.65 0.28
N ALA A 352 22.90 -18.69 1.30
CA ALA A 352 23.11 -18.01 2.57
C ALA A 352 24.40 -18.49 3.27
N SER A 353 24.68 -19.79 3.26
CA SER A 353 25.92 -20.37 3.80
C SER A 353 27.17 -19.86 3.07
N LYS A 354 27.13 -19.73 1.74
CA LYS A 354 28.23 -19.13 0.96
C LYS A 354 28.44 -17.68 1.35
N ILE A 355 27.37 -16.89 1.54
CA ILE A 355 27.46 -15.49 1.99
C ILE A 355 28.08 -15.40 3.39
N GLN A 356 27.62 -16.26 4.32
CA GLN A 356 28.14 -16.28 5.70
C GLN A 356 29.64 -16.62 5.77
N ARG A 357 30.12 -17.53 4.92
CA ARG A 357 31.54 -17.94 4.89
C ARG A 357 32.43 -16.92 4.18
N SER A 358 31.89 -16.02 3.38
CA SER A 358 32.72 -15.05 2.63
C SER A 358 33.35 -14.01 3.55
N PRO A 359 34.69 -13.86 3.59
CA PRO A 359 35.35 -12.85 4.42
C PRO A 359 35.14 -11.42 3.92
N LYS A 360 34.68 -11.26 2.68
CA LYS A 360 34.47 -9.96 2.03
C LYS A 360 33.09 -9.36 2.31
N ILE A 361 32.19 -10.09 2.98
CA ILE A 361 30.85 -9.62 3.33
C ILE A 361 30.83 -9.22 4.80
N SER A 362 30.24 -8.04 5.10
CA SER A 362 30.23 -7.48 6.45
C SER A 362 29.46 -8.39 7.44
N ALA A 363 29.91 -8.42 8.69
CA ALA A 363 29.21 -9.13 9.77
C ALA A 363 27.76 -8.70 9.88
N GLN A 364 27.47 -7.38 9.81
CA GLN A 364 26.12 -6.85 9.86
C GLN A 364 25.19 -7.42 8.77
N THR A 365 25.70 -7.70 7.57
CA THR A 365 24.92 -8.34 6.49
C THR A 365 24.69 -9.81 6.83
N LYS A 366 25.71 -10.51 7.33
CA LYS A 366 25.62 -11.93 7.68
C LYS A 366 24.61 -12.19 8.79
N ASP A 367 24.64 -11.37 9.84
CA ASP A 367 23.76 -11.47 11.00
C ASP A 367 22.27 -11.23 10.66
N ARG A 368 22.00 -10.57 9.53
CA ARG A 368 20.65 -10.31 9.06
C ARG A 368 20.07 -11.39 8.15
N LEU A 369 20.89 -12.32 7.67
CA LEU A 369 20.40 -13.37 6.79
C LEU A 369 19.44 -14.29 7.55
N TRP A 370 18.34 -14.62 6.91
CA TRP A 370 17.34 -15.50 7.47
C TRP A 370 17.74 -16.98 7.33
N THR A 371 17.18 -17.82 8.19
CA THR A 371 17.22 -19.26 7.99
C THR A 371 16.33 -19.66 6.82
N GLY A 372 16.46 -20.89 6.31
CA GLY A 372 15.57 -21.39 5.27
C GLY A 372 14.09 -21.38 5.71
N THR A 373 13.80 -21.70 6.97
CA THR A 373 12.45 -21.63 7.52
C THR A 373 11.91 -20.21 7.56
N HIS A 374 12.69 -19.22 7.98
CA HIS A 374 12.27 -17.82 7.95
C HIS A 374 12.01 -17.32 6.52
N MET A 375 12.82 -17.74 5.56
CA MET A 375 12.65 -17.40 4.15
C MET A 375 11.34 -17.99 3.61
N HIS A 376 11.09 -19.26 3.88
CA HIS A 376 9.88 -19.94 3.49
C HIS A 376 8.63 -19.26 4.05
N ASN A 377 8.63 -19.00 5.36
CA ASN A 377 7.53 -18.28 6.02
C ASN A 377 7.33 -16.86 5.47
N HIS A 378 8.41 -16.16 5.16
CA HIS A 378 8.32 -14.82 4.53
C HIS A 378 7.65 -14.86 3.16
N VAL A 379 7.99 -15.84 2.33
CA VAL A 379 7.35 -16.04 1.02
C VAL A 379 5.87 -16.37 1.19
N ARG A 380 5.50 -17.23 2.13
CA ARG A 380 4.09 -17.53 2.43
C ARG A 380 3.31 -16.31 2.90
N ASN A 381 3.93 -15.45 3.72
CA ASN A 381 3.32 -14.18 4.13
C ASN A 381 3.09 -13.26 2.93
N ALA A 382 4.05 -13.18 2.01
CA ALA A 382 3.92 -12.36 0.81
C ALA A 382 2.83 -12.95 -0.13
N MET A 383 2.77 -14.26 -0.28
CA MET A 383 1.71 -14.92 -1.06
C MET A 383 0.32 -14.66 -0.46
N TRP A 384 0.16 -14.81 0.86
CA TRP A 384 -1.09 -14.50 1.52
C TRP A 384 -1.50 -13.03 1.27
N THR A 385 -0.55 -12.09 1.43
CA THR A 385 -0.79 -10.67 1.19
C THR A 385 -1.28 -10.41 -0.24
N VAL A 386 -0.64 -11.01 -1.23
CA VAL A 386 -1.00 -10.78 -2.64
C VAL A 386 -2.28 -11.51 -3.02
N LEU A 387 -2.43 -12.78 -2.64
CA LEU A 387 -3.51 -13.63 -3.14
C LEU A 387 -4.81 -13.46 -2.35
N GLN A 388 -4.75 -13.20 -1.06
CA GLN A 388 -5.94 -13.04 -0.22
C GLN A 388 -6.24 -11.57 0.03
N TYR A 389 -5.28 -10.84 0.61
CA TYR A 389 -5.54 -9.48 1.03
C TYR A 389 -5.67 -8.49 -0.14
N TRP A 390 -4.69 -8.48 -1.06
CA TRP A 390 -4.70 -7.51 -2.18
C TRP A 390 -5.59 -7.93 -3.35
N SER A 391 -5.58 -9.21 -3.74
CA SER A 391 -6.34 -9.66 -4.92
C SER A 391 -7.83 -9.77 -4.64
N GLN A 392 -8.20 -10.34 -3.48
CA GLN A 392 -9.60 -10.57 -3.11
C GLN A 392 -10.18 -9.45 -2.24
N LEU A 393 -9.36 -8.48 -1.83
CA LEU A 393 -9.72 -7.42 -0.91
C LEU A 393 -10.29 -7.96 0.42
N GLU A 394 -9.82 -9.14 0.85
CA GLU A 394 -10.27 -9.82 2.05
C GLU A 394 -9.35 -9.53 3.24
N GLN A 395 -9.70 -8.53 4.04
CA GLN A 395 -8.95 -8.18 5.24
C GLN A 395 -9.17 -9.12 6.43
N TYR A 396 -10.21 -9.93 6.39
CA TYR A 396 -10.59 -10.86 7.48
C TYR A 396 -10.22 -12.32 7.17
N ALA A 397 -9.54 -12.60 6.05
CA ALA A 397 -9.00 -13.92 5.81
C ALA A 397 -8.07 -14.32 6.96
N ASP A 398 -8.16 -15.57 7.40
CA ASP A 398 -7.35 -16.06 8.52
C ASP A 398 -5.87 -16.17 8.13
N PRO A 399 -4.99 -15.29 8.62
CA PRO A 399 -3.56 -15.37 8.32
C PRO A 399 -2.83 -16.43 9.17
N VAL A 400 -3.52 -17.04 10.13
CA VAL A 400 -2.91 -17.97 11.11
C VAL A 400 -2.84 -19.40 10.58
N ALA A 401 -3.57 -19.71 9.50
CA ALA A 401 -3.44 -21.00 8.84
C ALA A 401 -1.96 -21.34 8.60
N ALA A 402 -1.57 -22.55 8.92
CA ALA A 402 -0.16 -22.98 8.95
C ALA A 402 0.57 -22.75 7.61
N GLU A 403 -0.18 -22.77 6.51
CA GLU A 403 0.31 -22.51 5.16
C GLU A 403 0.69 -21.06 4.89
N HIS A 404 0.23 -20.09 5.69
CA HIS A 404 0.45 -18.65 5.46
C HIS A 404 1.69 -18.08 6.16
N GLY A 405 2.44 -18.90 6.90
CA GLY A 405 3.68 -18.47 7.55
C GLY A 405 3.47 -17.51 8.73
N TYR A 406 2.26 -17.44 9.28
CA TYR A 406 1.96 -16.71 10.51
C TYR A 406 1.78 -17.65 11.70
N GLN A 407 1.91 -17.11 12.90
CA GLN A 407 1.60 -17.80 14.15
C GLN A 407 0.87 -16.85 15.09
N GLN A 408 0.03 -17.40 15.94
CA GLN A 408 -0.63 -16.68 17.02
C GLN A 408 0.16 -16.87 18.32
N ASP A 409 0.47 -15.78 19.02
CA ASP A 409 1.07 -15.87 20.36
C ASP A 409 0.01 -16.21 21.43
N ALA A 410 0.45 -16.50 22.65
CA ALA A 410 -0.44 -16.83 23.78
C ALA A 410 -1.46 -15.72 24.13
N ARG A 411 -1.31 -14.51 23.56
CA ARG A 411 -2.21 -13.37 23.75
C ARG A 411 -3.17 -13.20 22.58
N GLY A 412 -3.25 -14.14 21.68
CA GLY A 412 -4.06 -14.07 20.47
C GLY A 412 -3.50 -13.16 19.39
N CYS A 413 -2.21 -12.85 19.45
CA CYS A 413 -1.58 -11.90 18.54
C CYS A 413 -0.86 -12.63 17.41
N VAL A 414 -1.20 -12.30 16.17
CA VAL A 414 -0.58 -12.87 14.99
C VAL A 414 0.77 -12.25 14.71
N THR A 415 1.78 -13.09 14.49
CA THR A 415 3.15 -12.72 14.14
C THR A 415 3.61 -13.54 12.95
N SER A 416 4.52 -13.02 12.12
CA SER A 416 5.21 -13.84 11.14
C SER A 416 6.10 -14.86 11.87
N LYS A 417 6.05 -16.12 11.42
CA LYS A 417 6.91 -17.19 11.93
C LYS A 417 8.37 -16.95 11.67
#